data_bca65aa529879018e391688dd46bf0ad
#
_entry.id   bca65aa529879018e391688dd46bf0ad
#
_cell.length_a   1.000
_cell.length_b   1.000
_cell.length_c   1.000
_cell.angle_alpha   90.00
_cell.angle_beta   90.00
_cell.angle_gamma   90.00
#
_symmetry.space_group_name_H-M   'P 1'
#
loop_
_entity.id
_entity.type
_entity.pdbx_description
1 polymer ?
#
loop_
_entity_poly.entity_id
_entity_poly.type
_entity_poly.pdbx_seq_one_letter_code
_entity_poly.pdbx_strand_id
1 'polypeptide(L)'
;MKVGLSRCLQTEDMCPATTCFKVMNTKKLAFESVEEDIEVIGVNTCGGCPGKKAVTRSAEMVKRGADTIVLASCITKGNPIGFACPHAEQMKAAIKKRLGDEITIIDYTH
;
A
#
# COMPACT_ATOMS: atom_id res chain seq x y z
N MET A 1 5.48 6.80 -12.08
CA MET A 1 4.76 5.80 -11.25
C MET A 1 3.66 6.51 -10.49
N LYS A 2 2.44 6.10 -10.71
CA LYS A 2 1.27 6.65 -10.01
C LYS A 2 0.82 5.68 -8.94
N VAL A 3 0.97 6.07 -7.69
CA VAL A 3 0.83 5.18 -6.54
C VAL A 3 -0.49 5.37 -5.82
N GLY A 4 -1.17 4.26 -5.55
CA GLY A 4 -2.23 4.19 -4.57
C GLY A 4 -1.69 3.49 -3.33
N LEU A 5 -1.68 4.18 -2.18
CA LEU A 5 -1.16 3.65 -0.93
C LEU A 5 -2.28 3.07 -0.07
N SER A 6 -2.13 1.82 0.34
CA SER A 6 -3.05 1.16 1.26
C SER A 6 -2.36 0.94 2.60
N ARG A 7 -3.02 1.35 3.69
CA ARG A 7 -2.49 1.33 5.05
C ARG A 7 -3.35 0.48 5.97
N CYS A 8 -2.80 0.11 7.11
CA CYS A 8 -3.55 -0.62 8.13
C CYS A 8 -4.46 0.34 8.91
N LEU A 9 -5.75 0.01 9.00
CA LEU A 9 -6.70 0.81 9.77
C LEU A 9 -6.32 0.90 11.24
N GLN A 10 -5.78 -0.18 11.80
CA GLN A 10 -5.44 -0.25 13.23
C GLN A 10 -4.30 0.70 13.63
N THR A 11 -3.51 1.17 12.67
CA THR A 11 -2.38 2.05 12.97
C THR A 11 -2.66 3.52 12.70
N GLU A 12 -3.88 3.89 12.32
CA GLU A 12 -4.21 5.27 11.95
C GLU A 12 -3.91 6.28 13.06
N ASP A 13 -4.16 5.93 14.31
CA ASP A 13 -3.92 6.85 15.43
C ASP A 13 -2.45 6.99 15.80
N MET A 14 -1.62 6.05 15.35
CA MET A 14 -0.19 6.00 15.70
C MET A 14 0.72 6.45 14.56
N CYS A 15 0.25 6.37 13.32
CA CYS A 15 1.10 6.59 12.15
C CYS A 15 0.36 7.34 11.05
N PRO A 16 0.77 8.58 10.76
CA PRO A 16 0.17 9.36 9.68
C PRO A 16 0.81 9.09 8.31
N ALA A 17 1.56 7.99 8.16
CA ALA A 17 2.27 7.62 6.94
C ALA A 17 3.46 8.51 6.60
N THR A 18 4.01 9.21 7.56
CA THR A 18 5.15 10.12 7.33
C THR A 18 6.33 9.41 6.69
N THR A 19 6.72 8.25 7.22
CA THR A 19 7.85 7.49 6.69
C THR A 19 7.54 6.92 5.31
N CYS A 20 6.30 6.46 5.08
CA CYS A 20 5.89 5.97 3.77
C CYS A 20 6.08 7.06 2.71
N PHE A 21 5.59 8.27 2.98
CA PHE A 21 5.76 9.38 2.04
C PHE A 21 7.22 9.80 1.89
N LYS A 22 7.97 9.78 2.99
CA LYS A 22 9.40 10.14 2.94
C LYS A 22 10.19 9.21 2.04
N VAL A 23 10.00 7.89 2.17
CA VAL A 23 10.74 6.94 1.33
C VAL A 23 10.31 7.00 -0.13
N MET A 24 9.04 7.32 -0.40
CA MET A 24 8.59 7.53 -1.78
C MET A 24 9.18 8.82 -2.36
N ASN A 25 9.17 9.91 -1.60
CA ASN A 25 9.69 11.19 -2.06
C ASN A 25 11.20 11.18 -2.28
N THR A 26 11.95 10.43 -1.48
CA THR A 26 13.40 10.34 -1.56
C THR A 26 13.89 9.13 -2.34
N LYS A 27 12.99 8.27 -2.81
CA LYS A 27 13.29 7.03 -3.54
C LYS A 27 14.26 6.15 -2.79
N LYS A 28 13.91 5.84 -1.54
CA LYS A 28 14.70 4.96 -0.68
C LYS A 28 13.95 3.68 -0.35
N LEU A 29 14.66 2.72 0.22
CA LEU A 29 14.13 1.43 0.67
C LEU A 29 13.33 0.74 -0.43
N ALA A 30 12.02 0.56 -0.28
CA ALA A 30 11.20 -0.11 -1.28
C ALA A 30 11.22 0.57 -2.65
N PHE A 31 11.60 1.84 -2.70
CA PHE A 31 11.56 2.66 -3.93
C PHE A 31 12.94 3.03 -4.48
N GLU A 32 14.01 2.45 -3.94
CA GLU A 32 15.37 2.83 -4.36
C GLU A 32 15.69 2.49 -5.81
N SER A 33 15.05 1.45 -6.37
CA SER A 33 15.24 1.04 -7.76
C SER A 33 14.31 1.74 -8.75
N VAL A 34 13.40 2.57 -8.26
CA VAL A 34 12.44 3.28 -9.11
C VAL A 34 13.12 4.48 -9.76
N GLU A 35 13.23 4.46 -11.08
CA GLU A 35 13.91 5.54 -11.83
C GLU A 35 12.96 6.68 -12.19
N GLU A 36 11.69 6.37 -12.41
CA GLU A 36 10.67 7.34 -12.78
C GLU A 36 10.19 8.15 -11.58
N ASP A 37 9.54 9.27 -11.84
CA ASP A 37 8.93 10.08 -10.81
C ASP A 37 7.81 9.31 -10.11
N ILE A 38 7.67 9.51 -8.81
CA ILE A 38 6.61 8.89 -8.01
C ILE A 38 5.58 9.95 -7.63
N GLU A 39 4.34 9.70 -8.04
CA GLU A 39 3.20 10.55 -7.69
C GLU A 39 2.20 9.71 -6.90
N VAL A 40 1.92 10.11 -5.67
CA VAL A 40 0.90 9.44 -4.85
C VAL A 40 -0.45 10.07 -5.19
N ILE A 41 -1.29 9.31 -5.86
CA ILE A 41 -2.60 9.84 -6.31
C ILE A 41 -3.75 9.49 -5.37
N GLY A 42 -3.53 8.58 -4.44
CA GLY A 42 -4.57 8.20 -3.50
C GLY A 42 -4.01 7.45 -2.31
N VAL A 43 -4.70 7.58 -1.19
CA VAL A 43 -4.37 6.89 0.07
C VAL A 43 -5.66 6.35 0.65
N ASN A 44 -5.65 5.08 0.99
CA ASN A 44 -6.77 4.43 1.67
C ASN A 44 -6.24 3.52 2.77
N THR A 45 -7.14 3.05 3.61
CA THR A 45 -6.82 1.97 4.55
C THR A 45 -7.43 0.67 4.07
N CYS A 46 -7.05 -0.43 4.73
CA CYS A 46 -7.64 -1.74 4.47
C CYS A 46 -9.11 -1.83 4.89
N GLY A 47 -9.62 -0.83 5.60
CA GLY A 47 -11.01 -0.79 6.04
C GLY A 47 -11.31 -1.67 7.24
N GLY A 48 -10.29 -2.30 7.83
CA GLY A 48 -10.44 -3.20 8.97
C GLY A 48 -10.28 -4.67 8.60
N CYS A 49 -10.00 -5.50 9.60
CA CYS A 49 -9.81 -6.94 9.41
C CYS A 49 -11.10 -7.62 8.93
N PRO A 50 -11.03 -8.59 8.01
CA PRO A 50 -9.83 -9.19 7.40
C PRO A 50 -9.31 -8.47 6.15
N GLY A 51 -9.71 -7.23 5.91
CA GLY A 51 -9.17 -6.44 4.81
C GLY A 51 -9.86 -6.60 3.47
N LYS A 52 -11.11 -7.06 3.46
CA LYS A 52 -11.89 -7.21 2.22
C LYS A 52 -12.07 -5.88 1.48
N LYS A 53 -12.22 -4.80 2.24
CA LYS A 53 -12.40 -3.46 1.65
C LYS A 53 -11.14 -2.96 0.94
N ALA A 54 -9.96 -3.49 1.30
CA ALA A 54 -8.71 -3.11 0.65
C ALA A 54 -8.75 -3.41 -0.85
N VAL A 55 -9.40 -4.49 -1.24
CA VAL A 55 -9.52 -4.89 -2.65
C VAL A 55 -10.35 -3.86 -3.43
N THR A 56 -11.53 -3.53 -2.93
CA THR A 56 -12.42 -2.56 -3.56
C THR A 56 -11.79 -1.17 -3.59
N ARG A 57 -11.15 -0.77 -2.48
CA ARG A 57 -10.49 0.52 -2.37
C ARG A 57 -9.29 0.64 -3.30
N SER A 58 -8.51 -0.43 -3.45
CA SER A 58 -7.40 -0.46 -4.40
C SER A 58 -7.90 -0.35 -5.84
N ALA A 59 -8.99 -1.04 -6.17
CA ALA A 59 -9.61 -0.96 -7.48
C ALA A 59 -10.07 0.47 -7.79
N GLU A 60 -10.60 1.20 -6.80
CA GLU A 60 -11.00 2.59 -6.97
C GLU A 60 -9.79 3.50 -7.24
N MET A 61 -8.68 3.25 -6.57
CA MET A 61 -7.45 4.01 -6.83
C MET A 61 -6.92 3.78 -8.25
N VAL A 62 -6.98 2.54 -8.72
CA VAL A 62 -6.59 2.21 -10.11
C VAL A 62 -7.52 2.89 -11.12
N LYS A 63 -8.81 2.89 -10.84
CA LYS A 63 -9.80 3.57 -11.69
C LYS A 63 -9.49 5.05 -11.80
N ARG A 64 -8.92 5.66 -10.77
CA ARG A 64 -8.55 7.08 -10.75
C ARG A 64 -7.14 7.35 -11.26
N GLY A 65 -6.44 6.33 -11.74
CA GLY A 65 -5.18 6.51 -12.44
C GLY A 65 -3.95 5.86 -11.82
N ALA A 66 -4.08 5.14 -10.71
CA ALA A 66 -2.94 4.43 -10.12
C ALA A 66 -2.51 3.28 -11.03
N ASP A 67 -1.21 3.16 -11.24
CA ASP A 67 -0.63 2.00 -11.93
C ASP A 67 0.12 1.07 -10.96
N THR A 68 0.27 1.51 -9.72
CA THR A 68 0.98 0.77 -8.68
C THR A 68 0.19 0.87 -7.38
N ILE A 69 -0.04 -0.26 -6.75
CA ILE A 69 -0.63 -0.32 -5.41
C ILE A 69 0.48 -0.68 -4.43
N VAL A 70 0.63 0.14 -3.40
CA VAL A 70 1.62 -0.07 -2.35
C VAL A 70 0.91 -0.48 -1.07
N LEU A 71 1.26 -1.64 -0.54
CA LEU A 71 0.82 -2.08 0.77
C LEU A 71 1.87 -1.61 1.78
N ALA A 72 1.50 -0.69 2.64
CA ALA A 72 2.44 -0.10 3.59
C ALA A 72 2.99 -1.12 4.59
N SER A 73 4.13 -0.81 5.17
CA SER A 73 4.79 -1.71 6.12
C SER A 73 4.00 -1.94 7.40
N CYS A 74 3.02 -1.10 7.73
CA CYS A 74 2.11 -1.37 8.84
C CYS A 74 1.25 -2.61 8.58
N ILE A 75 1.01 -2.96 7.32
CA ILE A 75 0.32 -4.19 6.94
C ILE A 75 1.30 -5.35 6.92
N THR A 76 2.35 -5.25 6.11
CA THR A 76 3.19 -6.40 5.79
C THR A 76 4.28 -6.70 6.80
N LYS A 77 4.75 -5.68 7.52
CA LYS A 77 5.80 -5.84 8.54
C LYS A 77 5.33 -5.57 9.96
N GLY A 78 4.18 -4.90 10.12
CA GLY A 78 3.64 -4.56 11.43
C GLY A 78 4.25 -3.33 12.08
N ASN A 79 4.89 -2.45 11.32
CA ASN A 79 5.40 -1.19 11.84
C ASN A 79 4.25 -0.16 11.93
N PRO A 80 4.10 0.62 12.99
CA PRO A 80 4.91 0.67 14.21
C PRO A 80 4.43 -0.23 15.36
N ILE A 81 3.30 -0.94 15.21
CA ILE A 81 2.71 -1.69 16.32
C ILE A 81 3.48 -2.99 16.65
N GLY A 82 4.41 -3.41 15.80
CA GLY A 82 5.19 -4.62 16.02
C GLY A 82 4.45 -5.92 15.75
N PHE A 83 3.39 -5.86 14.93
CA PHE A 83 2.54 -7.00 14.66
C PHE A 83 2.06 -6.96 13.22
N ALA A 84 2.63 -7.82 12.36
CA ALA A 84 2.23 -7.89 10.95
C ALA A 84 0.79 -8.38 10.81
N CYS A 85 0.10 -7.86 9.80
CA CYS A 85 -1.29 -8.27 9.52
C CYS A 85 -1.34 -9.76 9.15
N PRO A 86 -2.12 -10.57 9.88
CA PRO A 86 -2.24 -12.00 9.55
C PRO A 86 -2.96 -12.25 8.22
N HIS A 87 -3.59 -11.22 7.65
CA HIS A 87 -4.32 -11.32 6.39
C HIS A 87 -3.55 -10.71 5.21
N ALA A 88 -2.29 -10.29 5.41
CA ALA A 88 -1.51 -9.57 4.40
C ALA A 88 -1.37 -10.36 3.09
N GLU A 89 -1.04 -11.65 3.16
CA GLU A 89 -0.86 -12.47 1.96
C GLU A 89 -2.17 -12.70 1.21
N GLN A 90 -3.25 -12.95 1.93
CA GLN A 90 -4.57 -13.11 1.33
C GLN A 90 -5.04 -11.81 0.68
N MET A 91 -4.81 -10.69 1.35
CA MET A 91 -5.16 -9.37 0.85
C MET A 91 -4.40 -9.05 -0.43
N LYS A 92 -3.10 -9.28 -0.45
CA LYS A 92 -2.24 -9.08 -1.62
C LYS A 92 -2.71 -9.94 -2.80
N ALA A 93 -2.97 -11.22 -2.56
CA ALA A 93 -3.43 -12.13 -3.59
C ALA A 93 -4.79 -11.72 -4.15
N ALA A 94 -5.72 -11.29 -3.29
CA ALA A 94 -7.04 -10.84 -3.69
C ALA A 94 -6.97 -9.56 -4.52
N ILE A 95 -6.12 -8.61 -4.14
CA ILE A 95 -5.89 -7.38 -4.89
C ILE A 95 -5.33 -7.71 -6.28
N LYS A 96 -4.32 -8.56 -6.32
CA LYS A 96 -3.70 -8.96 -7.59
C LYS A 96 -4.69 -9.65 -8.52
N LYS A 97 -5.51 -10.55 -7.98
CA LYS A 97 -6.55 -11.23 -8.75
C LYS A 97 -7.57 -10.24 -9.32
N ARG A 98 -7.98 -9.25 -8.53
CA ARG A 98 -8.96 -8.26 -8.95
C ARG A 98 -8.41 -7.31 -10.00
N LEU A 99 -7.17 -6.86 -9.85
CA LEU A 99 -6.59 -5.81 -10.69
C LEU A 99 -5.84 -6.33 -11.92
N GLY A 100 -5.46 -7.60 -11.93
CA GLY A 100 -4.73 -8.21 -13.04
C GLY A 100 -3.23 -7.93 -13.00
N ASP A 101 -2.53 -8.42 -14.02
CA ASP A 101 -1.07 -8.39 -14.07
C ASP A 101 -0.48 -7.06 -14.51
N GLU A 102 -1.30 -6.15 -15.03
CA GLU A 102 -0.82 -4.83 -15.48
C GLU A 102 -0.52 -3.88 -14.32
N ILE A 103 -1.08 -4.15 -13.14
CA ILE A 103 -0.87 -3.31 -11.97
C ILE A 103 0.26 -3.89 -11.13
N THR A 104 1.25 -3.06 -10.85
CA THR A 104 2.37 -3.44 -9.97
C THR A 104 1.93 -3.37 -8.52
N ILE A 105 2.31 -4.35 -7.73
CA ILE A 105 2.08 -4.34 -6.28
C ILE A 105 3.43 -4.32 -5.58
N ILE A 106 3.64 -3.30 -4.75
CA ILE A 106 4.81 -3.19 -3.87
C ILE A 106 4.29 -3.44 -2.46
N ASP A 107 4.85 -4.42 -1.78
CA ASP A 107 4.30 -4.92 -0.53
C ASP A 107 5.01 -4.45 0.74
N TYR A 108 5.75 -3.36 0.64
CA TYR A 108 6.31 -2.68 1.82
C TYR A 108 6.74 -1.26 1.44
N THR A 109 7.01 -0.43 2.43
CA THR A 109 7.54 0.92 2.22
C THR A 109 8.91 1.09 2.88
N HIS A 110 9.03 0.63 4.12
CA HIS A 110 10.28 0.78 4.88
C HIS A 110 10.59 -0.37 5.84
#